data_8d5a563dfe20e3ff9156635499e36672
#
_entry.id   8d5a563dfe20e3ff9156635499e36672
#
_cell.length_a   1.000
_cell.length_b   1.000
_cell.length_c   1.000
_cell.angle_alpha   90.00
_cell.angle_beta   90.00
_cell.angle_gamma   90.00
#
_symmetry.space_group_name_H-M   'P 1'
#
loop_
_entity.id
_entity.type
_entity.pdbx_description
1 polymer ?
#
loop_
_entity_poly.entity_id
_entity_poly.type
_entity_poly.pdbx_seq_one_letter_code
_entity_poly.pdbx_strand_id
1 'polypeptide(L)'
;KLGEMRGKSYPEPMKLMGVENQRIEPIVGTDEVLLDVQNLTTRFPVKGGLLRRTISNVHAVEDVSFKVYKGQTLSLVGESGCGKSSAGRSILRLVEPMAGKVMFEGKDILGLNASEMHKARLDMQMIFQDPFASLNPQMQLMDQVAEPIRNYGLASGSELQDRVANLFDRVQLPRSFMRRYPHEMSGGQRQRIAIARALALNPKLIVADEAVSALDVSVQAQVLNLMMELQADLGLSFLFISHDMAVVERVSHQ
;
A
#
# COMPACT_ATOMS: atom_id res chain seq x y z
N LYS A 1 17.90 17.54 -31.98
CA LYS A 1 18.12 18.43 -30.79
C LYS A 1 18.00 17.65 -29.50
N LEU A 2 18.84 16.65 -29.28
CA LEU A 2 18.93 15.80 -28.07
C LEU A 2 20.34 15.93 -27.47
N GLY A 3 20.97 17.09 -27.60
CA GLY A 3 22.39 17.29 -27.26
C GLY A 3 22.70 18.35 -26.20
N GLU A 4 21.72 19.03 -25.61
CA GLU A 4 22.00 20.23 -24.77
C GLU A 4 21.46 20.16 -23.34
N MET A 5 21.30 18.98 -22.74
CA MET A 5 20.90 18.84 -21.34
C MET A 5 21.97 18.20 -20.43
N ARG A 6 23.24 18.27 -20.79
CA ARG A 6 24.35 17.92 -19.90
C ARG A 6 24.91 19.20 -19.30
N GLY A 7 24.56 19.52 -18.02
CA GLY A 7 25.23 20.60 -17.29
C GLY A 7 24.37 21.45 -16.36
N LYS A 8 23.20 20.99 -15.91
CA LYS A 8 22.50 21.65 -14.79
C LYS A 8 22.73 20.84 -13.52
N SER A 9 23.58 21.40 -12.64
CA SER A 9 23.65 20.94 -11.25
C SER A 9 22.27 21.09 -10.62
N TYR A 10 21.70 19.98 -10.16
CA TYR A 10 20.49 20.03 -9.33
C TYR A 10 20.84 20.76 -8.03
N PRO A 11 19.94 21.63 -7.51
CA PRO A 11 20.15 22.23 -6.19
C PRO A 11 20.27 21.12 -5.16
N GLU A 12 21.24 21.29 -4.23
CA GLU A 12 21.41 20.35 -3.13
C GLU A 12 20.06 20.17 -2.38
N PRO A 13 19.74 18.94 -1.95
CA PRO A 13 18.50 18.69 -1.23
C PRO A 13 18.48 19.56 0.01
N MET A 14 17.40 20.34 0.17
CA MET A 14 17.16 21.21 1.30
C MET A 14 17.34 20.43 2.60
N LYS A 15 18.36 20.78 3.40
CA LYS A 15 18.52 20.28 4.76
C LYS A 15 17.33 20.74 5.60
N LEU A 16 16.34 19.90 5.78
CA LEU A 16 15.30 20.09 6.80
C LEU A 16 15.98 20.00 8.16
N MET A 17 15.99 21.12 8.90
CA MET A 17 16.53 21.17 10.25
C MET A 17 15.89 20.08 11.11
N GLY A 18 16.71 19.18 11.66
CA GLY A 18 16.30 18.21 12.67
C GLY A 18 15.91 16.82 12.20
N VAL A 19 15.99 16.51 10.91
CA VAL A 19 15.87 15.12 10.43
C VAL A 19 17.25 14.68 9.94
N GLU A 20 17.97 13.92 10.73
CA GLU A 20 19.14 13.19 10.25
C GLU A 20 18.68 12.30 9.09
N ASN A 21 19.27 12.52 7.91
CA ASN A 21 19.12 11.62 6.76
C ASN A 21 19.87 10.31 7.10
N GLN A 22 19.29 9.48 7.95
CA GLN A 22 19.69 8.09 8.02
C GLN A 22 19.20 7.47 6.70
N ARG A 23 20.11 7.28 5.75
CA ARG A 23 19.92 6.28 4.70
C ARG A 23 19.85 4.95 5.45
N ILE A 24 18.65 4.44 5.64
CA ILE A 24 18.46 3.04 6.01
C ILE A 24 18.99 2.28 4.79
N GLU A 25 20.12 1.58 4.98
CA GLU A 25 20.66 0.74 3.90
C GLU A 25 19.57 -0.25 3.52
N PRO A 26 19.26 -0.40 2.22
CA PRO A 26 18.24 -1.35 1.80
C PRO A 26 18.63 -2.72 2.31
N ILE A 27 17.70 -3.43 2.92
CA ILE A 27 17.87 -4.85 3.22
C ILE A 27 18.28 -5.49 1.91
N VAL A 28 19.44 -6.13 1.85
CA VAL A 28 19.91 -6.87 0.67
C VAL A 28 18.81 -7.89 0.38
N GLY A 29 17.96 -7.59 -0.61
CA GLY A 29 16.80 -8.38 -0.94
C GLY A 29 17.24 -9.78 -1.31
N THR A 30 16.49 -10.76 -0.87
CA THR A 30 16.65 -12.12 -1.37
C THR A 30 16.25 -12.13 -2.84
N ASP A 31 16.90 -12.95 -3.68
CA ASP A 31 16.47 -13.19 -5.08
C ASP A 31 15.14 -13.96 -5.15
N GLU A 32 14.45 -14.11 -4.01
CA GLU A 32 13.22 -14.86 -3.89
C GLU A 32 12.02 -13.99 -4.30
N VAL A 33 11.35 -14.40 -5.38
CA VAL A 33 10.17 -13.71 -5.91
C VAL A 33 8.98 -13.94 -4.98
N LEU A 34 8.42 -12.85 -4.42
CA LEU A 34 7.20 -12.87 -3.61
C LEU A 34 5.94 -12.76 -4.49
N LEU A 35 5.95 -11.81 -5.43
CA LEU A 35 4.85 -11.54 -6.34
C LEU A 35 5.37 -11.53 -7.79
N ASP A 36 4.75 -12.29 -8.68
CA ASP A 36 5.03 -12.29 -10.12
C ASP A 36 3.73 -12.02 -10.87
N VAL A 37 3.64 -10.85 -11.47
CA VAL A 37 2.51 -10.41 -12.28
C VAL A 37 2.85 -10.60 -13.74
N GLN A 38 2.00 -11.31 -14.50
CA GLN A 38 2.24 -11.68 -15.89
C GLN A 38 1.04 -11.30 -16.76
N ASN A 39 1.28 -10.41 -17.74
CA ASN A 39 0.33 -9.96 -18.77
C ASN A 39 -1.02 -9.52 -18.18
N LEU A 40 -1.00 -8.84 -17.03
CA LEU A 40 -2.21 -8.41 -16.32
C LEU A 40 -3.00 -7.41 -17.15
N THR A 41 -4.27 -7.73 -17.40
CA THR A 41 -5.19 -6.87 -18.16
C THR A 41 -6.48 -6.67 -17.38
N THR A 42 -6.83 -5.40 -17.14
CA THR A 42 -8.08 -5.02 -16.43
C THR A 42 -8.82 -3.95 -17.21
N ARG A 43 -10.08 -4.25 -17.53
CA ARG A 43 -10.96 -3.34 -18.26
C ARG A 43 -12.28 -3.18 -17.52
N PHE A 44 -12.82 -1.97 -17.54
CA PHE A 44 -14.11 -1.66 -16.93
C PHE A 44 -15.17 -1.53 -18.01
N PRO A 45 -16.26 -2.34 -17.98
CA PRO A 45 -17.35 -2.23 -18.94
C PRO A 45 -18.13 -0.95 -18.72
N VAL A 46 -18.25 -0.13 -19.76
CA VAL A 46 -19.15 1.02 -19.82
C VAL A 46 -20.52 0.53 -20.26
N LYS A 47 -21.48 0.56 -19.34
CA LYS A 47 -22.87 0.16 -19.61
C LYS A 47 -23.69 1.36 -20.05
N GLY A 48 -24.47 1.22 -21.13
CA GLY A 48 -25.35 2.28 -21.61
C GLY A 48 -26.66 1.74 -22.21
N GLY A 49 -27.55 2.65 -22.52
CA GLY A 49 -28.91 2.36 -23.01
C GLY A 49 -29.87 1.81 -21.95
N LEU A 50 -31.16 1.70 -22.32
CA LEU A 50 -32.25 1.26 -21.43
C LEU A 50 -32.02 -0.17 -20.86
N LEU A 51 -31.32 -1.03 -21.60
CA LEU A 51 -31.04 -2.43 -21.25
C LEU A 51 -29.64 -2.62 -20.58
N ARG A 52 -28.95 -1.55 -20.20
CA ARG A 52 -27.61 -1.60 -19.56
C ARG A 52 -26.60 -2.54 -20.25
N ARG A 53 -26.62 -2.59 -21.59
CA ARG A 53 -25.66 -3.38 -22.36
C ARG A 53 -24.28 -2.70 -22.33
N THR A 54 -23.20 -3.51 -22.35
CA THR A 54 -21.84 -3.00 -22.49
C THR A 54 -21.68 -2.36 -23.87
N ILE A 55 -21.42 -1.05 -23.90
CA ILE A 55 -21.21 -0.26 -25.12
C ILE A 55 -19.73 -0.19 -25.47
N SER A 56 -18.87 -0.06 -24.47
CA SER A 56 -17.41 0.02 -24.61
C SER A 56 -16.73 -0.47 -23.35
N ASN A 57 -15.41 -0.62 -23.39
CA ASN A 57 -14.57 -0.91 -22.23
C ASN A 57 -13.58 0.22 -22.02
N VAL A 58 -13.42 0.68 -20.78
CA VAL A 58 -12.28 1.52 -20.38
C VAL A 58 -11.09 0.61 -20.09
N HIS A 59 -10.03 0.77 -20.84
CA HIS A 59 -8.78 0.03 -20.69
C HIS A 59 -7.97 0.65 -19.56
N ALA A 60 -8.04 0.07 -18.38
CA ALA A 60 -7.35 0.60 -17.20
C ALA A 60 -5.94 0.02 -17.04
N VAL A 61 -5.76 -1.26 -17.33
CA VAL A 61 -4.47 -1.97 -17.28
C VAL A 61 -4.39 -2.85 -18.52
N GLU A 62 -3.31 -2.75 -19.28
CA GLU A 62 -3.09 -3.54 -20.51
C GLU A 62 -1.71 -4.17 -20.47
N ASP A 63 -1.68 -5.50 -20.46
CA ASP A 63 -0.49 -6.33 -20.65
C ASP A 63 0.69 -5.98 -19.71
N VAL A 64 0.42 -5.74 -18.42
CA VAL A 64 1.44 -5.33 -17.45
C VAL A 64 2.08 -6.55 -16.80
N SER A 65 3.43 -6.57 -16.79
CA SER A 65 4.22 -7.64 -16.17
C SER A 65 5.34 -7.07 -15.32
N PHE A 66 5.50 -7.58 -14.08
CA PHE A 66 6.59 -7.21 -13.18
C PHE A 66 6.71 -8.21 -12.02
N LYS A 67 7.80 -8.11 -11.26
CA LYS A 67 8.04 -8.93 -10.07
C LYS A 67 8.35 -8.06 -8.86
N VAL A 68 7.89 -8.52 -7.68
CA VAL A 68 8.29 -7.98 -6.38
C VAL A 68 9.04 -9.06 -5.63
N TYR A 69 10.22 -8.74 -5.15
CA TYR A 69 11.02 -9.68 -4.36
C TYR A 69 10.76 -9.50 -2.85
N LYS A 70 11.01 -10.56 -2.08
CA LYS A 70 10.82 -10.51 -0.62
C LYS A 70 11.68 -9.42 0.02
N GLY A 71 11.09 -8.64 0.92
CA GLY A 71 11.75 -7.55 1.63
C GLY A 71 12.04 -6.31 0.77
N GLN A 72 11.64 -6.28 -0.50
CA GLN A 72 11.88 -5.15 -1.39
C GLN A 72 10.64 -4.28 -1.64
N THR A 73 10.90 -3.04 -2.06
CA THR A 73 9.88 -2.12 -2.58
C THR A 73 10.04 -1.98 -4.08
N LEU A 74 8.99 -2.36 -4.82
CA LEU A 74 8.82 -2.00 -6.22
C LEU A 74 7.88 -0.81 -6.32
N SER A 75 8.25 0.23 -7.08
CA SER A 75 7.38 1.38 -7.32
C SER A 75 6.77 1.39 -8.71
N LEU A 76 5.45 1.57 -8.77
CA LEU A 76 4.70 1.85 -10.00
C LEU A 76 4.52 3.35 -10.13
N VAL A 77 5.14 3.93 -11.15
CA VAL A 77 5.14 5.36 -11.41
C VAL A 77 4.41 5.68 -12.71
N GLY A 78 3.77 6.82 -12.77
CA GLY A 78 3.11 7.32 -13.98
C GLY A 78 2.10 8.43 -13.68
N GLU A 79 1.54 9.03 -14.71
CA GLU A 79 0.55 10.10 -14.59
C GLU A 79 -0.72 9.65 -13.85
N SER A 80 -1.44 10.62 -13.28
CA SER A 80 -2.75 10.33 -12.66
C SER A 80 -3.71 9.75 -13.70
N GLY A 81 -4.45 8.71 -13.31
CA GLY A 81 -5.42 8.06 -14.19
C GLY A 81 -4.87 7.02 -15.18
N CYS A 82 -3.56 6.77 -15.23
CA CYS A 82 -2.96 5.77 -16.14
C CYS A 82 -3.17 4.29 -15.70
N GLY A 83 -3.96 4.02 -14.65
CA GLY A 83 -4.33 2.67 -14.26
C GLY A 83 -3.54 2.04 -13.10
N LYS A 84 -2.59 2.74 -12.48
CA LYS A 84 -1.76 2.22 -11.36
C LYS A 84 -2.59 1.65 -10.19
N SER A 85 -3.55 2.43 -9.70
CA SER A 85 -4.46 2.00 -8.62
C SER A 85 -5.32 0.81 -9.06
N SER A 86 -5.72 0.75 -10.33
CA SER A 86 -6.45 -0.39 -10.89
C SER A 86 -5.57 -1.64 -10.92
N ALA A 87 -4.28 -1.52 -11.26
CA ALA A 87 -3.34 -2.63 -11.21
C ALA A 87 -3.19 -3.17 -9.78
N GLY A 88 -2.95 -2.30 -8.78
CA GLY A 88 -2.86 -2.71 -7.38
C GLY A 88 -4.11 -3.42 -6.87
N ARG A 89 -5.30 -2.90 -7.20
CA ARG A 89 -6.59 -3.52 -6.84
C ARG A 89 -6.83 -4.85 -7.55
N SER A 90 -6.38 -4.98 -8.80
CA SER A 90 -6.51 -6.23 -9.56
C SER A 90 -5.59 -7.32 -9.03
N ILE A 91 -4.37 -6.97 -8.60
CA ILE A 91 -3.43 -7.88 -7.94
C ILE A 91 -4.05 -8.50 -6.68
N LEU A 92 -4.76 -7.69 -5.88
CA LEU A 92 -5.45 -8.15 -4.66
C LEU A 92 -6.84 -8.76 -4.93
N ARG A 93 -7.24 -8.89 -6.20
CA ARG A 93 -8.59 -9.28 -6.62
C ARG A 93 -9.70 -8.50 -5.91
N LEU A 94 -9.46 -7.20 -5.65
CA LEU A 94 -10.52 -6.25 -5.30
C LEU A 94 -11.30 -5.81 -6.55
N VAL A 95 -10.63 -5.88 -7.69
CA VAL A 95 -11.19 -5.78 -9.05
C VAL A 95 -10.75 -7.04 -9.79
N GLU A 96 -11.70 -7.74 -10.40
CA GLU A 96 -11.39 -8.96 -11.15
C GLU A 96 -10.73 -8.60 -12.49
N PRO A 97 -9.48 -9.05 -12.77
CA PRO A 97 -8.84 -8.82 -14.05
C PRO A 97 -9.47 -9.66 -15.16
N MET A 98 -9.38 -9.20 -16.41
CA MET A 98 -9.90 -9.93 -17.57
C MET A 98 -8.93 -11.00 -18.07
N ALA A 99 -7.62 -10.78 -17.93
CA ALA A 99 -6.58 -11.70 -18.38
C ALA A 99 -5.30 -11.50 -17.58
N GLY A 100 -4.37 -12.44 -17.71
CA GLY A 100 -3.07 -12.46 -17.06
C GLY A 100 -2.99 -13.50 -15.95
N LYS A 101 -1.88 -13.47 -15.21
CA LYS A 101 -1.65 -14.28 -14.01
C LYS A 101 -1.06 -13.41 -12.90
N VAL A 102 -1.39 -13.74 -11.66
CA VAL A 102 -0.81 -13.13 -10.47
C VAL A 102 -0.35 -14.25 -9.55
N MET A 103 0.95 -14.50 -9.57
CA MET A 103 1.58 -15.54 -8.74
C MET A 103 2.05 -14.90 -7.43
N PHE A 104 1.52 -15.33 -6.30
CA PHE A 104 1.95 -14.93 -4.97
C PHE A 104 2.54 -16.15 -4.25
N GLU A 105 3.82 -16.06 -3.85
CA GLU A 105 4.59 -17.21 -3.31
C GLU A 105 4.45 -18.47 -4.19
N GLY A 106 4.52 -18.31 -5.51
CA GLY A 106 4.40 -19.41 -6.47
C GLY A 106 2.99 -19.93 -6.71
N LYS A 107 1.93 -19.33 -6.11
CA LYS A 107 0.53 -19.74 -6.22
C LYS A 107 -0.25 -18.73 -7.06
N ASP A 108 -0.94 -19.19 -8.10
CA ASP A 108 -1.80 -18.30 -8.89
C ASP A 108 -3.05 -17.93 -8.09
N ILE A 109 -3.12 -16.66 -7.66
CA ILE A 109 -4.23 -16.15 -6.84
C ILE A 109 -5.50 -15.87 -7.65
N LEU A 110 -5.40 -15.74 -8.98
CA LEU A 110 -6.58 -15.52 -9.82
C LEU A 110 -7.44 -16.78 -9.94
N GLY A 111 -6.82 -17.96 -9.81
CA GLY A 111 -7.51 -19.26 -9.83
C GLY A 111 -8.13 -19.68 -8.50
N LEU A 112 -7.88 -18.95 -7.40
CA LEU A 112 -8.36 -19.32 -6.07
C LEU A 112 -9.88 -19.17 -5.92
N ASN A 113 -10.51 -20.08 -5.20
CA ASN A 113 -11.90 -19.92 -4.77
C ASN A 113 -12.01 -18.86 -3.64
N ALA A 114 -13.25 -18.48 -3.26
CA ALA A 114 -13.49 -17.43 -2.28
C ALA A 114 -12.85 -17.71 -0.90
N SER A 115 -12.87 -18.95 -0.43
CA SER A 115 -12.28 -19.33 0.86
C SER A 115 -10.75 -19.29 0.81
N GLU A 116 -10.16 -19.76 -0.27
CA GLU A 116 -8.70 -19.71 -0.48
C GLU A 116 -8.22 -18.26 -0.63
N MET A 117 -8.95 -17.42 -1.38
CA MET A 117 -8.64 -16.00 -1.54
C MET A 117 -8.78 -15.25 -0.21
N HIS A 118 -9.76 -15.58 0.62
CA HIS A 118 -9.89 -15.04 1.96
C HIS A 118 -8.62 -15.32 2.79
N LYS A 119 -8.10 -16.55 2.75
CA LYS A 119 -6.84 -16.90 3.43
C LYS A 119 -5.63 -16.17 2.83
N ALA A 120 -5.52 -16.08 1.50
CA ALA A 120 -4.42 -15.38 0.84
C ALA A 120 -4.36 -13.88 1.20
N ARG A 121 -5.50 -13.26 1.49
CA ARG A 121 -5.57 -11.87 1.94
C ARG A 121 -4.98 -11.61 3.32
N LEU A 122 -4.72 -12.64 4.14
CA LEU A 122 -3.93 -12.47 5.37
C LEU A 122 -2.52 -11.94 5.05
N ASP A 123 -1.91 -12.47 4.00
CA ASP A 123 -0.55 -12.16 3.62
C ASP A 123 -0.43 -10.93 2.69
N MET A 124 -1.56 -10.43 2.17
CA MET A 124 -1.60 -9.32 1.21
C MET A 124 -2.58 -8.24 1.67
N GLN A 125 -2.09 -7.04 1.96
CA GLN A 125 -2.91 -5.94 2.45
C GLN A 125 -2.78 -4.71 1.55
N MET A 126 -3.70 -3.74 1.73
CA MET A 126 -3.70 -2.49 0.98
C MET A 126 -3.81 -1.28 1.90
N ILE A 127 -3.00 -0.27 1.63
CA ILE A 127 -3.15 1.08 2.17
C ILE A 127 -3.72 1.94 1.03
N PHE A 128 -4.92 2.48 1.25
CA PHE A 128 -5.64 3.26 0.24
C PHE A 128 -5.18 4.72 0.22
N GLN A 129 -5.38 5.38 -0.91
CA GLN A 129 -5.01 6.76 -1.19
C GLN A 129 -5.60 7.77 -0.20
N ASP A 130 -6.86 7.60 0.19
CA ASP A 130 -7.55 8.50 1.11
C ASP A 130 -7.74 7.86 2.49
N PRO A 131 -6.95 8.27 3.49
CA PRO A 131 -7.10 7.78 4.84
C PRO A 131 -8.43 8.19 5.49
N PHE A 132 -9.05 9.30 5.05
CA PHE A 132 -10.37 9.72 5.53
C PHE A 132 -11.47 8.78 5.07
N ALA A 133 -11.49 8.45 3.77
CA ALA A 133 -12.49 7.54 3.22
C ALA A 133 -12.28 6.09 3.69
N SER A 134 -11.05 5.73 4.09
CA SER A 134 -10.72 4.38 4.54
C SER A 134 -11.08 4.09 6.01
N LEU A 135 -11.33 5.13 6.82
CA LEU A 135 -11.66 5.01 8.22
C LEU A 135 -13.14 5.33 8.47
N ASN A 136 -13.82 4.53 9.30
CA ASN A 136 -15.21 4.80 9.70
C ASN A 136 -15.24 5.92 10.75
N PRO A 137 -15.86 7.09 10.47
CA PRO A 137 -15.84 8.22 11.39
C PRO A 137 -16.60 7.97 12.71
N GLN A 138 -17.45 6.96 12.75
CA GLN A 138 -18.28 6.60 13.92
C GLN A 138 -17.65 5.52 14.81
N MET A 139 -16.50 4.94 14.41
CA MET A 139 -15.81 3.91 15.18
C MET A 139 -14.57 4.45 15.85
N GLN A 140 -14.29 4.01 17.07
CA GLN A 140 -13.03 4.30 17.75
C GLN A 140 -11.85 3.69 16.99
N LEU A 141 -10.67 4.32 17.08
CA LEU A 141 -9.47 3.88 16.37
C LEU A 141 -9.06 2.45 16.77
N MET A 142 -9.23 2.08 18.04
CA MET A 142 -9.02 0.71 18.51
C MET A 142 -9.84 -0.29 17.72
N ASP A 143 -11.14 -0.03 17.57
CA ASP A 143 -12.05 -0.97 16.90
C ASP A 143 -11.73 -1.13 15.42
N GLN A 144 -11.31 -0.05 14.77
CA GLN A 144 -10.92 -0.07 13.35
C GLN A 144 -9.64 -0.89 13.12
N VAL A 145 -8.65 -0.79 14.02
CA VAL A 145 -7.42 -1.59 13.93
C VAL A 145 -7.67 -3.03 14.36
N ALA A 146 -8.61 -3.26 15.30
CA ALA A 146 -9.01 -4.59 15.77
C ALA A 146 -9.87 -5.36 14.76
N GLU A 147 -10.57 -4.65 13.86
CA GLU A 147 -11.54 -5.25 12.92
C GLU A 147 -10.95 -6.40 12.09
N PRO A 148 -9.81 -6.28 11.42
CA PRO A 148 -9.20 -7.39 10.69
C PRO A 148 -8.90 -8.60 11.60
N ILE A 149 -8.35 -8.36 12.79
CA ILE A 149 -7.99 -9.42 13.75
C ILE A 149 -9.24 -10.20 14.18
N ARG A 150 -10.35 -9.48 14.46
CA ARG A 150 -11.66 -10.09 14.82
C ARG A 150 -12.24 -10.89 13.66
N ASN A 151 -12.22 -10.32 12.45
CA ASN A 151 -12.81 -10.94 11.24
C ASN A 151 -12.14 -12.26 10.87
N TYR A 152 -10.84 -12.39 11.16
CA TYR A 152 -10.09 -13.64 10.98
C TYR A 152 -10.02 -14.51 12.24
N GLY A 153 -10.66 -14.11 13.33
CA GLY A 153 -10.68 -14.88 14.59
C GLY A 153 -9.30 -15.09 15.23
N LEU A 154 -8.37 -14.16 15.02
CA LEU A 154 -6.97 -14.31 15.43
C LEU A 154 -6.74 -13.96 16.91
N ALA A 155 -7.58 -13.14 17.53
CA ALA A 155 -7.55 -12.80 18.94
C ALA A 155 -8.89 -12.22 19.41
N SER A 156 -9.14 -12.28 20.73
CA SER A 156 -10.32 -11.71 21.39
C SER A 156 -9.98 -11.22 22.81
N GLY A 157 -10.89 -10.48 23.44
CA GLY A 157 -10.73 -10.02 24.82
C GLY A 157 -9.48 -9.18 25.06
N SER A 158 -8.74 -9.46 26.12
CA SER A 158 -7.51 -8.74 26.50
C SER A 158 -6.38 -8.93 25.48
N GLU A 159 -6.24 -10.14 24.92
CA GLU A 159 -5.23 -10.40 23.89
C GLU A 159 -5.39 -9.49 22.67
N LEU A 160 -6.64 -9.27 22.23
CA LEU A 160 -6.92 -8.35 21.13
C LEU A 160 -6.51 -6.92 21.48
N GLN A 161 -6.80 -6.46 22.72
CA GLN A 161 -6.41 -5.13 23.19
C GLN A 161 -4.90 -4.95 23.19
N ASP A 162 -4.15 -5.95 23.66
CA ASP A 162 -2.70 -5.92 23.71
C ASP A 162 -2.08 -5.92 22.31
N ARG A 163 -2.63 -6.72 21.38
CA ARG A 163 -2.20 -6.72 19.97
C ARG A 163 -2.42 -5.34 19.32
N VAL A 164 -3.58 -4.73 19.54
CA VAL A 164 -3.88 -3.39 19.01
C VAL A 164 -2.96 -2.34 19.66
N ALA A 165 -2.74 -2.39 20.97
CA ALA A 165 -1.83 -1.48 21.65
C ALA A 165 -0.40 -1.55 21.08
N ASN A 166 0.09 -2.75 20.80
CA ASN A 166 1.39 -2.96 20.17
C ASN A 166 1.44 -2.41 18.73
N LEU A 167 0.33 -2.46 17.97
CA LEU A 167 0.25 -1.85 16.65
C LEU A 167 0.30 -0.32 16.73
N PHE A 168 -0.34 0.30 17.74
CA PHE A 168 -0.23 1.74 17.99
C PHE A 168 1.21 2.15 18.29
N ASP A 169 1.91 1.39 19.13
CA ASP A 169 3.34 1.66 19.43
C ASP A 169 4.18 1.55 18.16
N ARG A 170 3.98 0.50 17.33
CA ARG A 170 4.71 0.30 16.06
C ARG A 170 4.53 1.45 15.08
N VAL A 171 3.34 2.05 15.01
CA VAL A 171 3.09 3.22 14.16
C VAL A 171 3.37 4.54 14.88
N GLN A 172 4.06 4.50 16.03
CA GLN A 172 4.48 5.67 16.81
C GLN A 172 3.30 6.56 17.22
N LEU A 173 2.18 5.96 17.62
CA LEU A 173 1.02 6.65 18.18
C LEU A 173 0.84 6.29 19.66
N PRO A 174 0.52 7.26 20.52
CA PRO A 174 0.22 6.99 21.92
C PRO A 174 -0.96 6.02 22.08
N ARG A 175 -0.84 5.04 22.99
CA ARG A 175 -1.92 4.09 23.29
C ARG A 175 -3.22 4.78 23.74
N SER A 176 -3.11 5.97 24.34
CA SER A 176 -4.28 6.80 24.72
C SER A 176 -5.17 7.17 23.53
N PHE A 177 -4.63 7.15 22.28
CA PHE A 177 -5.37 7.43 21.07
C PHE A 177 -6.33 6.30 20.66
N MET A 178 -6.19 5.10 21.21
CA MET A 178 -7.06 3.97 20.95
C MET A 178 -8.56 4.29 21.15
N ARG A 179 -8.87 5.19 22.10
CA ARG A 179 -10.24 5.60 22.44
C ARG A 179 -10.75 6.79 21.63
N ARG A 180 -9.89 7.39 20.78
CA ARG A 180 -10.26 8.52 19.92
C ARG A 180 -11.00 8.07 18.66
N TYR A 181 -11.60 9.05 18.00
CA TYR A 181 -12.27 8.89 16.70
C TYR A 181 -11.42 9.51 15.59
N PRO A 182 -11.62 9.12 14.31
CA PRO A 182 -10.84 9.67 13.19
C PRO A 182 -10.87 11.19 13.06
N HIS A 183 -11.99 11.83 13.39
CA HIS A 183 -12.12 13.30 13.31
C HIS A 183 -11.25 14.05 14.31
N GLU A 184 -10.77 13.39 15.38
CA GLU A 184 -9.87 13.97 16.38
C GLU A 184 -8.38 13.85 15.98
N MET A 185 -8.08 13.34 14.78
CA MET A 185 -6.73 13.02 14.31
C MET A 185 -6.30 13.92 13.16
N SER A 186 -5.00 14.28 13.12
CA SER A 186 -4.40 14.92 11.95
C SER A 186 -4.32 13.95 10.75
N GLY A 187 -4.09 14.47 9.54
CA GLY A 187 -3.93 13.64 8.33
C GLY A 187 -2.85 12.57 8.48
N GLY A 188 -1.67 12.93 8.96
CA GLY A 188 -0.57 11.98 9.18
C GLY A 188 -0.87 10.95 10.27
N GLN A 189 -1.60 11.33 11.32
CA GLN A 189 -2.03 10.39 12.35
C GLN A 189 -3.06 9.38 11.80
N ARG A 190 -4.01 9.83 10.97
CA ARG A 190 -4.95 8.92 10.29
C ARG A 190 -4.23 7.97 9.35
N GLN A 191 -3.21 8.44 8.63
CA GLN A 191 -2.39 7.59 7.77
C GLN A 191 -1.67 6.52 8.59
N ARG A 192 -1.12 6.86 9.76
CA ARG A 192 -0.52 5.89 10.68
C ARG A 192 -1.53 4.84 11.16
N ILE A 193 -2.79 5.21 11.40
CA ILE A 193 -3.87 4.26 11.72
C ILE A 193 -4.19 3.35 10.52
N ALA A 194 -4.23 3.88 9.29
CA ALA A 194 -4.41 3.05 8.10
C ALA A 194 -3.25 2.03 7.93
N ILE A 195 -2.01 2.44 8.22
CA ILE A 195 -0.85 1.55 8.25
C ILE A 195 -1.01 0.49 9.37
N ALA A 196 -1.38 0.89 10.61
CA ALA A 196 -1.61 -0.05 11.71
C ALA A 196 -2.66 -1.11 11.36
N ARG A 197 -3.75 -0.70 10.69
CA ARG A 197 -4.80 -1.62 10.22
C ARG A 197 -4.28 -2.59 9.16
N ALA A 198 -3.46 -2.14 8.23
CA ALA A 198 -2.84 -3.01 7.23
C ALA A 198 -1.86 -4.01 7.88
N LEU A 199 -1.14 -3.60 8.94
CA LEU A 199 -0.23 -4.47 9.69
C LEU A 199 -0.92 -5.47 10.61
N ALA A 200 -2.22 -5.31 10.88
CA ALA A 200 -2.95 -6.08 11.89
C ALA A 200 -2.95 -7.60 11.65
N LEU A 201 -2.77 -8.02 10.40
CA LEU A 201 -2.72 -9.43 9.98
C LEU A 201 -1.29 -9.95 9.76
N ASN A 202 -0.26 -9.15 10.04
CA ASN A 202 1.16 -9.46 9.77
C ASN A 202 1.40 -9.87 8.29
N PRO A 203 1.03 -9.03 7.31
CA PRO A 203 1.15 -9.35 5.91
C PRO A 203 2.61 -9.48 5.46
N LYS A 204 2.81 -10.15 4.32
CA LYS A 204 4.11 -10.22 3.61
C LYS A 204 4.22 -9.15 2.53
N LEU A 205 3.08 -8.74 1.95
CA LEU A 205 2.98 -7.73 0.90
C LEU A 205 1.98 -6.65 1.29
N ILE A 206 2.38 -5.39 1.13
CA ILE A 206 1.49 -4.25 1.24
C ILE A 206 1.49 -3.49 -0.10
N VAL A 207 0.30 -3.35 -0.70
CA VAL A 207 0.09 -2.43 -1.82
C VAL A 207 -0.24 -1.06 -1.25
N ALA A 208 0.65 -0.09 -1.42
CA ALA A 208 0.49 1.28 -0.95
C ALA A 208 0.05 2.19 -2.12
N ASP A 209 -1.26 2.43 -2.23
CA ASP A 209 -1.87 3.21 -3.31
C ASP A 209 -1.89 4.69 -2.94
N GLU A 210 -0.93 5.47 -3.47
CA GLU A 210 -0.74 6.90 -3.21
C GLU A 210 -0.81 7.26 -1.70
N ALA A 211 -0.27 6.40 -0.86
CA ALA A 211 -0.45 6.39 0.59
C ALA A 211 -0.01 7.69 1.31
N VAL A 212 0.73 8.57 0.67
CA VAL A 212 1.22 9.81 1.25
C VAL A 212 0.85 11.06 0.44
N SER A 213 0.16 10.92 -0.69
CA SER A 213 -0.11 12.01 -1.62
C SER A 213 -0.99 13.15 -1.05
N ALA A 214 -1.83 12.85 -0.06
CA ALA A 214 -2.72 13.81 0.58
C ALA A 214 -2.09 14.53 1.81
N LEU A 215 -0.80 14.28 2.09
CA LEU A 215 -0.10 14.83 3.25
C LEU A 215 0.82 15.97 2.84
N ASP A 216 1.07 16.92 3.74
CA ASP A 216 2.11 17.91 3.55
C ASP A 216 3.52 17.27 3.57
N VAL A 217 4.50 17.92 2.93
CA VAL A 217 5.84 17.38 2.68
C VAL A 217 6.53 16.89 3.95
N SER A 218 6.38 17.59 5.08
CA SER A 218 7.05 17.22 6.33
C SER A 218 6.44 15.97 6.96
N VAL A 219 5.12 15.86 6.96
CA VAL A 219 4.39 14.69 7.45
C VAL A 219 4.58 13.50 6.52
N GLN A 220 4.59 13.74 5.20
CA GLN A 220 4.90 12.73 4.19
C GLN A 220 6.26 12.05 4.47
N ALA A 221 7.30 12.86 4.73
CA ALA A 221 8.63 12.34 5.05
C ALA A 221 8.63 11.45 6.31
N GLN A 222 7.88 11.85 7.34
CA GLN A 222 7.76 11.06 8.59
C GLN A 222 7.04 9.73 8.36
N VAL A 223 5.96 9.72 7.55
CA VAL A 223 5.22 8.49 7.24
C VAL A 223 6.06 7.55 6.37
N LEU A 224 6.81 8.08 5.41
CA LEU A 224 7.72 7.27 4.59
C LEU A 224 8.83 6.63 5.42
N ASN A 225 9.45 7.39 6.34
CA ASN A 225 10.45 6.83 7.26
C ASN A 225 9.85 5.70 8.09
N LEU A 226 8.65 5.92 8.67
CA LEU A 226 7.96 4.87 9.41
C LEU A 226 7.74 3.61 8.55
N MET A 227 7.32 3.77 7.28
CA MET A 227 7.12 2.60 6.39
C MET A 227 8.43 1.86 6.11
N MET A 228 9.54 2.56 5.93
CA MET A 228 10.86 1.95 5.74
C MET A 228 11.36 1.23 7.02
N GLU A 229 11.17 1.82 8.19
CA GLU A 229 11.46 1.18 9.49
C GLU A 229 10.67 -0.12 9.65
N LEU A 230 9.35 -0.06 9.39
CA LEU A 230 8.47 -1.23 9.46
C LEU A 230 8.86 -2.31 8.44
N GLN A 231 9.33 -1.91 7.26
CA GLN A 231 9.85 -2.85 6.26
C GLN A 231 11.08 -3.58 6.78
N ALA A 232 12.03 -2.85 7.33
CA ALA A 232 13.26 -3.41 7.88
C ALA A 232 12.98 -4.35 9.05
N ASP A 233 12.12 -3.94 9.99
CA ASP A 233 11.83 -4.69 11.21
C ASP A 233 11.00 -5.95 10.97
N LEU A 234 10.09 -5.91 9.99
CA LEU A 234 9.10 -6.98 9.75
C LEU A 234 9.38 -7.79 8.49
N GLY A 235 10.39 -7.43 7.69
CA GLY A 235 10.68 -8.07 6.41
C GLY A 235 9.56 -7.86 5.37
N LEU A 236 8.84 -6.74 5.43
CA LEU A 236 7.73 -6.45 4.54
C LEU A 236 8.22 -6.19 3.11
N SER A 237 7.38 -6.57 2.15
CA SER A 237 7.55 -6.15 0.75
C SER A 237 6.46 -5.13 0.39
N PHE A 238 6.83 -4.13 -0.41
CA PHE A 238 5.88 -3.12 -0.86
C PHE A 238 5.73 -3.10 -2.38
N LEU A 239 4.50 -2.95 -2.83
CA LEU A 239 4.17 -2.43 -4.13
C LEU A 239 3.69 -0.99 -3.92
N PHE A 240 4.57 -0.03 -4.18
CA PHE A 240 4.32 1.38 -3.92
C PHE A 240 3.82 2.07 -5.19
N ILE A 241 2.64 2.68 -5.12
CA ILE A 241 2.03 3.41 -6.23
C ILE A 241 2.15 4.90 -5.93
N SER A 242 2.83 5.65 -6.80
CA SER A 242 2.99 7.10 -6.66
C SER A 242 3.05 7.78 -8.02
N HIS A 243 2.75 9.07 -8.03
CA HIS A 243 3.05 9.97 -9.15
C HIS A 243 4.19 10.96 -8.80
N ASP A 244 4.68 10.93 -7.56
CA ASP A 244 5.75 11.79 -7.05
C ASP A 244 7.10 11.05 -7.09
N MET A 245 8.00 11.51 -7.96
CA MET A 245 9.33 10.92 -8.14
C MET A 245 10.22 11.06 -6.91
N ALA A 246 10.08 12.14 -6.12
CA ALA A 246 10.87 12.32 -4.90
C ALA A 246 10.51 11.27 -3.83
N VAL A 247 9.24 10.88 -3.77
CA VAL A 247 8.76 9.78 -2.92
C VAL A 247 9.34 8.46 -3.39
N VAL A 248 9.30 8.23 -4.70
CA VAL A 248 9.77 6.98 -5.33
C VAL A 248 11.27 6.78 -5.09
N GLU A 249 12.09 7.79 -5.36
CA GLU A 249 13.55 7.74 -5.13
C GLU A 249 13.91 7.40 -3.68
N ARG A 250 13.04 7.75 -2.73
CA ARG A 250 13.27 7.51 -1.31
C ARG A 250 12.97 6.09 -0.86
N VAL A 251 11.94 5.45 -1.43
CA VAL A 251 11.43 4.16 -0.95
C VAL A 251 11.75 2.98 -1.86
N SER A 252 12.11 3.22 -3.13
CA SER A 252 12.26 2.17 -4.13
C SER A 252 13.60 1.47 -4.03
N HIS A 253 13.55 0.15 -4.25
CA HIS A 253 14.70 -0.70 -4.53
C HIS A 253 14.77 -0.98 -6.05
N GLN A 254 13.63 -0.87 -6.74
CA GLN A 254 13.44 -1.04 -8.19
C GLN A 254 12.41 -0.03 -8.71
#